data_4b36bf425f0b21935f5f006f21b9f104
#
_entry.id   4b36bf425f0b21935f5f006f21b9f104
#
_cell.length_a   1.000
_cell.length_b   1.000
_cell.length_c   1.000
_cell.angle_alpha   90.00
_cell.angle_beta   90.00
_cell.angle_gamma   90.00
#
_symmetry.space_group_name_H-M   'P 1'
#
loop_
_entity.id
_entity.type
_entity.pdbx_description
1 polymer ?
#
loop_
_entity_poly.entity_id
_entity_poly.type
_entity_poly.pdbx_seq_one_letter_code
_entity_poly.pdbx_strand_id
1 'polypeptide(L)'
;NKVSTAILLKYDVLTQNYPSWFLTQLKLNAGSQFSKNGIIILKAQSYRSQARNKDDALKRLIQLFKQSAIQPIKRMKTIPPKSVNQNRLTLKKLQSKKKILRKPPKLDE
;
A
#
# COMPACT_ATOMS: atom_id res chain seq x y z
N ASN A 1 -13.27 -28.83 25.92
CA ASN A 1 -14.41 -28.78 24.99
C ASN A 1 -14.05 -28.01 23.73
N LYS A 2 -13.49 -28.72 22.79
CA LYS A 2 -13.16 -28.16 21.49
C LYS A 2 -14.35 -28.26 20.56
N VAL A 3 -15.22 -27.28 20.57
CA VAL A 3 -16.27 -27.20 19.57
C VAL A 3 -15.65 -26.59 18.32
N SER A 4 -15.53 -27.40 17.26
CA SER A 4 -14.99 -26.94 15.98
C SER A 4 -16.06 -26.13 15.25
N THR A 5 -16.08 -24.83 15.48
CA THR A 5 -17.01 -23.90 14.84
C THR A 5 -16.33 -23.07 13.75
N ALA A 6 -15.04 -23.27 13.52
CA ALA A 6 -14.28 -22.57 12.51
C ALA A 6 -14.81 -22.82 11.10
N ILE A 7 -14.94 -21.77 10.31
CA ILE A 7 -15.39 -21.84 8.92
C ILE A 7 -14.21 -21.48 8.02
N LEU A 8 -14.00 -22.30 7.01
CA LEU A 8 -13.03 -22.04 5.94
C LEU A 8 -13.81 -21.68 4.67
N LEU A 9 -13.72 -20.40 4.28
CA LEU A 9 -14.36 -19.92 3.08
C LEU A 9 -13.35 -19.93 1.93
N LYS A 10 -13.71 -20.61 0.85
CA LYS A 10 -12.90 -20.63 -0.39
C LYS A 10 -13.71 -20.01 -1.51
N TYR A 11 -13.12 -19.03 -2.19
CA TYR A 11 -13.75 -18.37 -3.32
C TYR A 11 -12.80 -18.36 -4.51
N ASP A 12 -13.24 -18.93 -5.62
CA ASP A 12 -12.45 -18.96 -6.85
C ASP A 12 -12.70 -17.69 -7.65
N VAL A 13 -11.71 -16.81 -7.66
CA VAL A 13 -11.79 -15.52 -8.34
C VAL A 13 -11.76 -15.68 -9.86
N LEU A 14 -11.14 -16.75 -10.36
CA LEU A 14 -10.97 -16.96 -11.81
C LEU A 14 -12.24 -17.46 -12.49
N THR A 15 -13.29 -17.84 -11.76
CA THR A 15 -14.56 -18.25 -12.33
C THR A 15 -15.34 -17.09 -12.94
N GLN A 16 -15.03 -15.85 -12.54
CA GLN A 16 -15.66 -14.63 -13.02
C GLN A 16 -14.66 -13.78 -13.78
N ASN A 17 -15.16 -13.01 -14.73
CA ASN A 17 -14.32 -12.07 -15.49
C ASN A 17 -14.19 -10.75 -14.74
N TYR A 18 -13.11 -10.61 -13.97
CA TYR A 18 -12.78 -9.37 -13.30
C TYR A 18 -11.72 -8.59 -14.10
N PRO A 19 -11.75 -7.24 -14.05
CA PRO A 19 -10.69 -6.44 -14.67
C PRO A 19 -9.32 -6.75 -14.05
N SER A 20 -8.26 -6.65 -14.84
CA SER A 20 -6.88 -6.94 -14.38
C SER A 20 -6.45 -6.05 -13.22
N TRP A 21 -6.84 -4.76 -13.24
CA TRP A 21 -6.54 -3.84 -12.14
C TRP A 21 -7.21 -4.26 -10.83
N PHE A 22 -8.44 -4.80 -10.92
CA PHE A 22 -9.16 -5.30 -9.75
C PHE A 22 -8.46 -6.53 -9.16
N LEU A 23 -8.04 -7.46 -10.00
CA LEU A 23 -7.32 -8.65 -9.56
C LEU A 23 -5.99 -8.29 -8.89
N THR A 24 -5.29 -7.30 -9.41
CA THR A 24 -4.04 -6.80 -8.82
C THR A 24 -4.29 -6.21 -7.43
N GLN A 25 -5.32 -5.39 -7.29
CA GLN A 25 -5.70 -4.82 -6.00
C GLN A 25 -6.16 -5.89 -5.01
N LEU A 26 -6.90 -6.86 -5.49
CA LEU A 26 -7.38 -7.97 -4.67
C LEU A 26 -6.23 -8.81 -4.12
N LYS A 27 -5.23 -9.10 -4.94
CA LYS A 27 -4.01 -9.80 -4.51
C LYS A 27 -3.25 -9.01 -3.44
N LEU A 28 -3.13 -7.70 -3.62
CA LEU A 28 -2.44 -6.84 -2.67
C LEU A 28 -3.17 -6.80 -1.32
N ASN A 29 -4.49 -6.65 -1.34
CA ASN A 29 -5.30 -6.54 -0.14
C ASN A 29 -5.46 -7.89 0.58
N ALA A 30 -5.57 -8.98 -0.17
CA ALA A 30 -5.71 -10.31 0.40
C ALA A 30 -4.39 -10.87 0.93
N GLY A 31 -3.27 -10.52 0.30
CA GLY A 31 -1.97 -10.99 0.70
C GLY A 31 -1.86 -12.52 0.68
N SER A 32 -1.51 -13.10 1.81
CA SER A 32 -1.36 -14.56 1.95
C SER A 32 -2.65 -15.35 1.77
N GLN A 33 -3.80 -14.71 1.89
CA GLN A 33 -5.11 -15.35 1.71
C GLN A 33 -5.42 -15.65 0.24
N PHE A 34 -4.70 -15.03 -0.68
CA PHE A 34 -4.84 -15.27 -2.11
C PHE A 34 -3.86 -16.34 -2.54
N SER A 35 -4.39 -17.50 -2.94
CA SER A 35 -3.56 -18.63 -3.39
C SER A 35 -3.06 -18.43 -4.82
N LYS A 36 -2.02 -19.18 -5.19
CA LYS A 36 -1.46 -19.16 -6.56
C LYS A 36 -2.48 -19.60 -7.61
N ASN A 37 -3.47 -20.40 -7.21
CA ASN A 37 -4.51 -20.91 -8.10
C ASN A 37 -5.66 -19.93 -8.31
N GLY A 38 -5.58 -18.72 -7.74
CA GLY A 38 -6.64 -17.73 -7.85
C GLY A 38 -7.80 -17.95 -6.89
N ILE A 39 -7.57 -18.65 -5.79
CA ILE A 39 -8.58 -18.94 -4.78
C ILE A 39 -8.28 -18.11 -3.55
N ILE A 40 -9.29 -17.37 -3.07
CA ILE A 40 -9.21 -16.66 -1.78
C ILE A 40 -9.67 -17.61 -0.69
N ILE A 41 -8.85 -17.78 0.33
CA ILE A 41 -9.11 -18.66 1.46
C ILE A 41 -9.18 -17.80 2.72
N LEU A 42 -10.36 -17.77 3.34
CA LEU A 42 -10.60 -17.03 4.58
C LEU A 42 -11.01 -18.00 5.68
N LYS A 43 -10.33 -17.92 6.82
CA LYS A 43 -10.67 -18.70 8.00
C LYS A 43 -11.30 -17.80 9.04
N ALA A 44 -12.53 -18.13 9.45
CA ALA A 44 -13.26 -17.40 10.48
C ALA A 44 -13.47 -18.30 11.70
N GLN A 45 -12.94 -17.88 12.85
CA GLN A 45 -13.01 -18.64 14.09
C GLN A 45 -13.21 -17.74 15.32
N SER A 46 -13.64 -16.50 15.11
CA SER A 46 -13.77 -15.50 16.17
C SER A 46 -14.94 -15.76 17.10
N TYR A 47 -15.95 -16.50 16.65
CA TYR A 47 -17.16 -16.79 17.40
C TYR A 47 -17.29 -18.27 17.72
N ARG A 48 -18.12 -18.57 18.73
CA ARG A 48 -18.40 -19.95 19.09
C ARG A 48 -19.49 -20.59 18.22
N SER A 49 -20.23 -19.78 17.46
CA SER A 49 -21.29 -20.23 16.58
C SER A 49 -20.78 -20.39 15.16
N GLN A 50 -21.06 -21.51 14.52
CA GLN A 50 -20.75 -21.76 13.11
C GLN A 50 -21.42 -20.75 12.19
N ALA A 51 -22.70 -20.43 12.47
CA ALA A 51 -23.46 -19.46 11.70
C ALA A 51 -22.83 -18.08 11.75
N ARG A 52 -22.37 -17.64 12.93
CA ARG A 52 -21.70 -16.34 13.10
C ARG A 52 -20.34 -16.32 12.39
N ASN A 53 -19.60 -17.42 12.44
CA ASN A 53 -18.32 -17.53 11.75
C ASN A 53 -18.52 -17.49 10.23
N LYS A 54 -19.56 -18.11 9.73
CA LYS A 54 -19.92 -18.05 8.30
C LYS A 54 -20.24 -16.63 7.86
N ASP A 55 -21.06 -15.91 8.65
CA ASP A 55 -21.38 -14.52 8.38
C ASP A 55 -20.14 -13.62 8.43
N ASP A 56 -19.26 -13.84 9.40
CA ASP A 56 -18.01 -13.11 9.53
C ASP A 56 -17.12 -13.32 8.32
N ALA A 57 -16.97 -14.55 7.86
CA ALA A 57 -16.18 -14.87 6.66
C ALA A 57 -16.73 -14.17 5.42
N LEU A 58 -18.05 -14.19 5.24
CA LEU A 58 -18.71 -13.52 4.12
C LEU A 58 -18.52 -12.00 4.18
N LYS A 59 -18.65 -11.40 5.37
CA LYS A 59 -18.43 -9.97 5.56
C LYS A 59 -17.00 -9.56 5.23
N ARG A 60 -16.03 -10.37 5.64
CA ARG A 60 -14.62 -10.13 5.32
C ARG A 60 -14.36 -10.21 3.82
N LEU A 61 -14.97 -11.18 3.14
CA LEU A 61 -14.85 -11.31 1.68
C LEU A 61 -15.45 -10.10 0.97
N ILE A 62 -16.65 -9.67 1.36
CA ILE A 62 -17.33 -8.51 0.80
C ILE A 62 -16.51 -7.24 1.03
N GLN A 63 -15.96 -7.06 2.23
CA GLN A 63 -15.11 -5.91 2.54
C GLN A 63 -13.85 -5.90 1.69
N LEU A 64 -13.24 -7.06 1.49
CA LEU A 64 -12.06 -7.22 0.64
C LEU A 64 -12.36 -6.81 -0.79
N PHE A 65 -13.49 -7.22 -1.34
CA PHE A 65 -13.94 -6.82 -2.67
C PHE A 65 -14.23 -5.33 -2.76
N LYS A 66 -14.87 -4.75 -1.75
CA LYS A 66 -15.15 -3.31 -1.71
C LYS A 66 -13.88 -2.48 -1.71
N GLN A 67 -12.89 -2.87 -0.93
CA GLN A 67 -11.59 -2.19 -0.89
C GLN A 67 -10.84 -2.31 -2.22
N SER A 68 -10.94 -3.47 -2.86
CA SER A 68 -10.26 -3.75 -4.13
C SER A 68 -10.95 -3.11 -5.32
N ALA A 69 -12.23 -2.77 -5.19
CA ALA A 69 -13.02 -2.12 -6.25
C ALA A 69 -12.66 -0.64 -6.43
N ILE A 70 -11.88 -0.06 -5.52
CA ILE A 70 -11.41 1.32 -5.66
C ILE A 70 -10.23 1.32 -6.61
N GLN A 71 -10.43 1.89 -7.81
CA GLN A 71 -9.36 1.98 -8.79
C GLN A 71 -8.27 2.95 -8.28
N PRO A 72 -6.99 2.51 -8.25
CA PRO A 72 -5.92 3.39 -7.77
C PRO A 72 -5.74 4.56 -8.72
N ILE A 73 -5.57 5.75 -8.14
CA ILE A 73 -5.27 6.96 -8.90
C ILE A 73 -3.84 6.82 -9.44
N LYS A 74 -3.72 7.01 -10.77
CA LYS A 74 -2.43 6.97 -11.44
C LYS A 74 -1.57 8.12 -10.90
N ARG A 75 -0.44 7.76 -10.28
CA ARG A 75 0.49 8.78 -9.78
C ARG A 75 1.15 9.46 -10.96
N MET A 76 0.92 10.76 -11.08
CA MET A 76 1.61 11.58 -12.06
C MET A 76 2.96 12.01 -11.50
N LYS A 77 3.97 11.95 -12.37
CA LYS A 77 5.30 12.45 -12.02
C LYS A 77 5.21 13.95 -11.80
N THR A 78 5.45 14.39 -10.56
CA THR A 78 5.48 15.82 -10.26
C THR A 78 6.85 16.38 -10.59
N ILE A 79 6.87 17.49 -11.35
CA ILE A 79 8.11 18.22 -11.64
C ILE A 79 8.27 19.26 -10.53
N PRO A 80 9.43 19.29 -9.81
CA PRO A 80 9.64 20.31 -8.79
C PRO A 80 9.62 21.69 -9.43
N PRO A 81 9.01 22.69 -8.78
CA PRO A 81 8.98 24.05 -9.33
C PRO A 81 10.38 24.65 -9.39
N LYS A 82 10.60 25.54 -10.35
CA LYS A 82 11.89 26.21 -10.55
C LYS A 82 12.40 26.92 -9.29
N SER A 83 11.48 27.41 -8.44
CA SER A 83 11.82 28.06 -7.18
C SER A 83 12.62 27.17 -6.24
N VAL A 84 12.40 25.86 -6.24
CA VAL A 84 13.14 24.92 -5.40
C VAL A 84 14.62 24.88 -5.79
N ASN A 85 14.91 24.83 -7.10
CA ASN A 85 16.28 24.86 -7.60
C ASN A 85 16.97 26.18 -7.32
N GLN A 86 16.27 27.30 -7.47
CA GLN A 86 16.80 28.62 -7.15
C GLN A 86 17.12 28.77 -5.67
N ASN A 87 16.24 28.32 -4.79
CA ASN A 87 16.48 28.33 -3.35
C ASN A 87 17.68 27.47 -2.97
N ARG A 88 17.82 26.31 -3.58
CA ARG A 88 18.96 25.42 -3.35
C ARG A 88 20.27 26.08 -3.78
N LEU A 89 20.30 26.74 -4.94
CA LEU A 89 21.47 27.45 -5.45
C LEU A 89 21.83 28.62 -4.55
N THR A 90 20.83 29.38 -4.06
CA THR A 90 21.04 30.50 -3.15
C THR A 90 21.67 30.03 -1.85
N LEU A 91 21.18 28.95 -1.26
CA LEU A 91 21.74 28.37 -0.04
C LEU A 91 23.16 27.88 -0.25
N LYS A 92 23.46 27.28 -1.39
CA LYS A 92 24.82 26.84 -1.72
C LYS A 92 25.78 28.02 -1.87
N LYS A 93 25.33 29.10 -2.50
CA LYS A 93 26.13 30.35 -2.62
C LYS A 93 26.45 30.95 -1.26
N LEU A 94 25.47 30.98 -0.35
CA LEU A 94 25.67 31.48 1.01
C LEU A 94 26.69 30.64 1.77
N GLN A 95 26.63 29.32 1.66
CA GLN A 95 27.61 28.43 2.26
C GLN A 95 29.00 28.61 1.67
N SER A 96 29.08 28.79 0.37
CA SER A 96 30.36 29.06 -0.32
C SER A 96 31.00 30.35 0.19
N LYS A 97 30.21 31.42 0.35
CA LYS A 97 30.71 32.69 0.93
C LYS A 97 31.22 32.52 2.33
N LYS A 98 30.49 31.77 3.17
CA LYS A 98 30.93 31.47 4.55
C LYS A 98 32.24 30.70 4.58
N LYS A 99 32.44 29.76 3.67
CA LYS A 99 33.70 29.00 3.56
C LYS A 99 34.86 29.88 3.15
N ILE A 100 34.64 30.84 2.24
CA ILE A 100 35.66 31.79 1.81
C ILE A 100 36.08 32.67 2.99
N LEU A 101 35.13 33.13 3.81
CA LEU A 101 35.39 33.95 4.98
C LEU A 101 36.16 33.21 6.08
N ARG A 102 36.15 31.89 6.09
CA ARG A 102 36.90 31.05 7.03
C ARG A 102 38.38 30.93 6.68
N LYS A 103 38.77 31.30 5.46
CA LYS A 103 40.17 31.29 5.07
C LYS A 103 40.90 32.44 5.77
N PRO A 104 42.14 32.24 6.25
CA PRO A 104 42.86 33.32 6.84
C PRO A 104 43.10 34.41 5.79
N PRO A 105 43.03 35.67 6.17
CA PRO A 105 43.26 36.75 5.21
C PRO A 105 44.67 36.68 4.67
N LYS A 106 44.80 36.85 3.37
CA LYS A 106 46.14 36.95 2.75
C LYS A 106 46.75 38.25 3.25
N LEU A 107 47.83 38.11 3.95
CA LEU A 107 48.64 39.26 4.27
C LEU A 107 49.33 39.73 2.97
N ASP A 108 48.86 40.87 2.47
CA ASP A 108 49.56 41.54 1.37
C ASP A 108 50.83 42.17 2.00
N GLU A 109 51.91 41.50 1.65
CA GLU A 109 53.21 42.07 1.95
C GLU A 109 53.64 43.06 0.90
#